data_cb8c07e3ed1b4a8a2112c6f4356f6b19
#
_entry.id   cb8c07e3ed1b4a8a2112c6f4356f6b19
#
_cell.length_a   1.000
_cell.length_b   1.000
_cell.length_c   1.000
_cell.angle_alpha   90.00
_cell.angle_beta   90.00
_cell.angle_gamma   90.00
#
_symmetry.space_group_name_H-M   'P 1'
#
loop_
_entity.id
_entity.type
_entity.pdbx_description
1 polymer ?
#
loop_
_entity_poly.entity_id
_entity_poly.type
_entity_poly.pdbx_seq_one_letter_code
_entity_poly.pdbx_strand_id
1 'polypeptide(L)'
;MDFDMDLAKQKNNDNPVYYVQYAYTRMYNILHKEGTPEFTPVEHYDLLTDSKEIELTKQIAEFPKKVEEAAKHRAVNRICNYCYDLAKLFHSYYNSSRVNDPSNPQLTNQRLGLVEATMITMKNALDLIGVSAPEKM
;
A
#
# COMPACT_ATOMS: atom_id res chain seq x y z
N MET A 1 1.81 -9.72 14.66
CA MET A 1 2.84 -10.27 13.76
C MET A 1 4.12 -10.48 14.56
N ASP A 2 4.57 -11.73 14.61
CA ASP A 2 5.79 -12.08 15.33
C ASP A 2 6.95 -12.17 14.36
N PHE A 3 8.13 -11.75 14.81
CA PHE A 3 9.34 -11.82 14.01
C PHE A 3 10.13 -13.09 14.34
N ASP A 4 10.26 -13.97 13.35
CA ASP A 4 11.17 -15.11 13.38
C ASP A 4 12.40 -14.74 12.57
N MET A 5 13.61 -14.89 13.16
CA MET A 5 14.85 -14.48 12.51
C MET A 5 15.14 -15.28 11.23
N ASP A 6 14.82 -16.57 11.22
CA ASP A 6 15.00 -17.39 10.00
C ASP A 6 13.99 -16.97 8.92
N LEU A 7 12.74 -16.74 9.32
CA LEU A 7 11.70 -16.26 8.41
C LEU A 7 12.05 -14.89 7.85
N ALA A 8 12.60 -13.98 8.68
CA ALA A 8 12.97 -12.63 8.27
C ALA A 8 14.10 -12.60 7.23
N LYS A 9 14.88 -13.67 7.10
CA LYS A 9 15.94 -13.80 6.08
C LYS A 9 15.44 -14.34 4.75
N GLN A 10 14.24 -14.90 4.69
CA GLN A 10 13.67 -15.44 3.46
C GLN A 10 13.23 -14.32 2.53
N LYS A 11 13.47 -14.49 1.23
CA LYS A 11 13.04 -13.52 0.19
C LYS A 11 11.81 -14.06 -0.53
N ASN A 12 10.74 -14.32 0.22
CA ASN A 12 9.47 -14.81 -0.30
C ASN A 12 8.31 -14.32 0.57
N ASN A 13 7.08 -14.62 0.15
CA ASN A 13 5.87 -14.14 0.81
C ASN A 13 5.64 -14.71 2.23
N ASP A 14 6.40 -15.73 2.65
CA ASP A 14 6.34 -16.25 4.01
C ASP A 14 7.07 -15.31 5.00
N ASN A 15 7.96 -14.46 4.49
CA ASN A 15 8.61 -13.42 5.27
C ASN A 15 7.70 -12.18 5.33
N PRO A 16 7.16 -11.81 6.51
CA PRO A 16 6.27 -10.66 6.60
C PRO A 16 6.91 -9.34 6.13
N VAL A 17 8.18 -9.13 6.43
CA VAL A 17 8.90 -7.92 5.98
C VAL A 17 9.03 -7.91 4.46
N TYR A 18 9.45 -9.03 3.89
CA TYR A 18 9.58 -9.16 2.44
C TYR A 18 8.23 -8.93 1.74
N TYR A 19 7.17 -9.52 2.28
CA TYR A 19 5.82 -9.39 1.74
C TYR A 19 5.39 -7.92 1.66
N VAL A 20 5.62 -7.16 2.72
CA VAL A 20 5.26 -5.74 2.79
C VAL A 20 6.13 -4.90 1.85
N GLN A 21 7.44 -5.16 1.84
CA GLN A 21 8.37 -4.47 0.93
C GLN A 21 8.03 -4.75 -0.53
N TYR A 22 7.68 -5.98 -0.85
CA TYR A 22 7.25 -6.35 -2.20
C TYR A 22 5.99 -5.61 -2.62
N ALA A 23 5.03 -5.44 -1.70
CA ALA A 23 3.83 -4.64 -1.98
C ALA A 23 4.20 -3.20 -2.36
N TYR A 24 5.12 -2.58 -1.62
CA TYR A 24 5.59 -1.23 -1.94
C TYR A 24 6.27 -1.17 -3.31
N THR A 25 7.16 -2.10 -3.58
CA THR A 25 7.86 -2.17 -4.87
C THR A 25 6.87 -2.31 -6.02
N ARG A 26 5.84 -3.12 -5.82
CA ARG A 26 4.79 -3.33 -6.82
C ARG A 26 3.98 -2.06 -7.08
N MET A 27 3.64 -1.31 -6.02
CA MET A 27 2.96 -0.01 -6.15
C MET A 27 3.82 0.97 -6.95
N TYR A 28 5.10 1.05 -6.63
CA TYR A 28 6.06 1.88 -7.35
C TYR A 28 6.11 1.50 -8.84
N ASN A 29 6.21 0.21 -9.14
CA ASN A 29 6.28 -0.27 -10.51
C ASN A 29 5.00 0.01 -11.30
N ILE A 30 3.83 -0.07 -10.68
CA ILE A 30 2.55 0.26 -11.32
C ILE A 30 2.54 1.72 -11.76
N LEU A 31 3.00 2.62 -10.90
CA LEU A 31 3.01 4.06 -11.19
C LEU A 31 4.05 4.45 -12.24
N HIS A 32 5.13 3.69 -12.36
CA HIS A 32 6.26 4.01 -13.24
C HIS A 32 6.35 3.11 -14.47
N LYS A 33 5.37 2.22 -14.67
CA LYS A 33 5.35 1.33 -15.83
C LYS A 33 5.20 2.13 -17.11
N GLU A 34 5.98 1.77 -18.14
CA GLU A 34 5.88 2.38 -19.46
C GLU A 34 4.44 2.26 -19.99
N GLY A 35 3.93 3.35 -20.53
CA GLY A 35 2.56 3.43 -21.03
C GLY A 35 1.52 3.77 -19.97
N THR A 36 1.91 3.88 -18.69
CA THR A 36 1.01 4.36 -17.65
C THR A 36 0.96 5.88 -17.66
N PRO A 37 -0.24 6.49 -17.70
CA PRO A 37 -0.34 7.95 -17.62
C PRO A 37 0.15 8.44 -16.26
N GLU A 38 0.67 9.67 -16.24
CA GLU A 38 1.05 10.33 -15.01
C GLU A 38 -0.21 10.72 -14.23
N PHE A 39 -0.21 10.46 -12.92
CA PHE A 39 -1.32 10.85 -12.05
C PHE A 39 -1.39 12.37 -11.91
N THR A 40 -2.59 12.92 -12.10
CA THR A 40 -2.87 14.35 -11.87
C THR A 40 -3.87 14.46 -10.72
N PRO A 41 -3.53 15.15 -9.60
CA PRO A 41 -4.46 15.29 -8.49
C PRO A 41 -5.79 15.91 -8.91
N VAL A 42 -6.89 15.39 -8.36
CA VAL A 42 -8.25 15.87 -8.60
C VAL A 42 -8.95 16.14 -7.27
N GLU A 43 -10.03 16.93 -7.29
CA GLU A 43 -10.76 17.30 -6.09
C GLU A 43 -11.63 16.14 -5.57
N HIS A 44 -12.13 15.30 -6.48
CA HIS A 44 -13.08 14.24 -6.13
C HIS A 44 -12.63 12.90 -6.73
N TYR A 45 -12.78 11.85 -5.94
CA TYR A 45 -12.48 10.47 -6.34
C TYR A 45 -13.77 9.64 -6.37
N ASP A 46 -14.81 10.21 -6.97
CA ASP A 46 -16.16 9.67 -6.99
C ASP A 46 -16.33 8.44 -7.90
N LEU A 47 -15.36 8.16 -8.76
CA LEU A 47 -15.35 6.97 -9.60
C LEU A 47 -14.81 5.72 -8.89
N LEU A 48 -14.24 5.87 -7.69
CA LEU A 48 -13.72 4.76 -6.89
C LEU A 48 -14.86 4.14 -6.07
N THR A 49 -15.71 3.36 -6.74
CA THR A 49 -16.92 2.79 -6.15
C THR A 49 -16.83 1.31 -5.83
N ASP A 50 -15.78 0.63 -6.29
CA ASP A 50 -15.57 -0.79 -5.99
C ASP A 50 -15.35 -0.99 -4.48
N SER A 51 -15.89 -2.09 -3.93
CA SER A 51 -15.79 -2.37 -2.49
C SER A 51 -14.35 -2.44 -2.00
N LYS A 52 -13.44 -2.97 -2.81
CA LYS A 52 -12.03 -3.07 -2.45
C LYS A 52 -11.32 -1.72 -2.50
N GLU A 53 -11.75 -0.84 -3.40
CA GLU A 53 -11.26 0.55 -3.43
C GLU A 53 -11.69 1.30 -2.16
N ILE A 54 -12.92 1.09 -1.73
CA ILE A 54 -13.45 1.70 -0.51
C ILE A 54 -12.72 1.16 0.73
N GLU A 55 -12.51 -0.15 0.82
CA GLU A 55 -11.78 -0.76 1.93
C GLU A 55 -10.35 -0.24 2.03
N LEU A 56 -9.66 -0.15 0.90
CA LEU A 56 -8.28 0.36 0.85
C LEU A 56 -8.23 1.83 1.27
N THR A 57 -9.18 2.64 0.81
CA THR A 57 -9.28 4.05 1.18
C THR A 57 -9.50 4.21 2.68
N LYS A 58 -10.37 3.39 3.28
CA LYS A 58 -10.60 3.41 4.72
C LYS A 58 -9.34 3.05 5.51
N GLN A 59 -8.61 2.05 5.05
CA GLN A 59 -7.37 1.62 5.70
C GLN A 59 -6.32 2.75 5.67
N ILE A 60 -6.21 3.46 4.55
CA ILE A 60 -5.32 4.61 4.44
C ILE A 60 -5.73 5.70 5.43
N ALA A 61 -7.03 5.99 5.51
CA ALA A 61 -7.57 7.03 6.38
C ALA A 61 -7.36 6.72 7.88
N GLU A 62 -7.24 5.46 8.25
CA GLU A 62 -7.00 5.05 9.63
C GLU A 62 -5.54 5.15 10.07
N PHE A 63 -4.62 5.41 9.17
CA PHE A 63 -3.19 5.42 9.49
C PHE A 63 -2.82 6.36 10.65
N PRO A 64 -3.27 7.64 10.67
CA PRO A 64 -2.93 8.55 11.77
C PRO A 64 -3.39 8.02 13.13
N LYS A 65 -4.58 7.42 13.19
CA LYS A 65 -5.11 6.84 14.42
C LYS A 65 -4.28 5.64 14.88
N LYS A 66 -3.83 4.80 13.96
CA LYS A 66 -2.98 3.65 14.28
C LYS A 66 -1.62 4.08 14.80
N VAL A 67 -1.05 5.15 14.25
CA VAL A 67 0.21 5.73 14.72
C VAL A 67 0.03 6.25 16.16
N GLU A 68 -1.07 6.97 16.41
CA GLU A 68 -1.37 7.49 17.74
C GLU A 68 -1.54 6.36 18.76
N GLU A 69 -2.28 5.31 18.43
CA GLU A 69 -2.46 4.14 19.30
C GLU A 69 -1.14 3.42 19.58
N ALA A 70 -0.30 3.24 18.56
CA ALA A 70 0.99 2.59 18.71
C ALA A 70 1.91 3.39 19.62
N ALA A 71 1.93 4.71 19.49
CA ALA A 71 2.72 5.59 20.35
C ALA A 71 2.23 5.54 21.81
N LYS A 72 0.91 5.61 22.01
CA LYS A 72 0.30 5.57 23.33
C LYS A 72 0.61 4.28 24.08
N HIS A 73 0.60 3.15 23.41
CA HIS A 73 0.84 1.84 24.01
C HIS A 73 2.28 1.36 23.84
N ARG A 74 3.15 2.15 23.21
CA ARG A 74 4.54 1.79 22.90
C ARG A 74 4.63 0.43 22.18
N ALA A 75 3.73 0.23 21.20
CA ALA A 75 3.53 -1.04 20.54
C ALA A 75 3.86 -0.93 19.04
N VAL A 76 5.15 -1.05 18.70
CA VAL A 76 5.62 -1.02 17.29
C VAL A 76 4.96 -2.12 16.46
N ASN A 77 4.64 -3.26 17.06
CA ASN A 77 3.95 -4.36 16.38
C ASN A 77 2.60 -3.94 15.79
N ARG A 78 1.94 -2.92 16.32
CA ARG A 78 0.70 -2.40 15.75
C ARG A 78 0.93 -1.77 14.38
N ILE A 79 2.07 -1.09 14.19
CA ILE A 79 2.44 -0.53 12.89
C ILE A 79 2.83 -1.65 11.92
N CYS A 80 3.55 -2.67 12.39
CA CYS A 80 3.87 -3.84 11.58
C CYS A 80 2.61 -4.54 11.07
N ASN A 81 1.63 -4.75 11.95
CA ASN A 81 0.36 -5.34 11.59
C ASN A 81 -0.42 -4.47 10.59
N TYR A 82 -0.38 -3.16 10.78
CA TYR A 82 -0.99 -2.22 9.85
C TYR A 82 -0.38 -2.34 8.45
N CYS A 83 0.95 -2.38 8.35
CA CYS A 83 1.65 -2.56 7.08
C CYS A 83 1.22 -3.85 6.38
N TYR A 84 1.15 -4.94 7.13
CA TYR A 84 0.76 -6.23 6.59
C TYR A 84 -0.68 -6.22 6.08
N ASP A 85 -1.59 -5.66 6.85
CA ASP A 85 -3.00 -5.54 6.46
C ASP A 85 -3.16 -4.65 5.22
N LEU A 86 -2.43 -3.54 5.17
CA LEU A 86 -2.45 -2.64 4.00
C LEU A 86 -1.94 -3.36 2.76
N ALA A 87 -0.86 -4.13 2.88
CA ALA A 87 -0.32 -4.93 1.78
C ALA A 87 -1.32 -5.95 1.27
N LYS A 88 -2.02 -6.64 2.18
CA LYS A 88 -3.05 -7.62 1.82
C LYS A 88 -4.21 -6.97 1.06
N LEU A 89 -4.70 -5.85 1.55
CA LEU A 89 -5.78 -5.12 0.89
C LEU A 89 -5.37 -4.64 -0.50
N PHE A 90 -4.14 -4.14 -0.62
CA PHE A 90 -3.62 -3.71 -1.92
C PHE A 90 -3.52 -4.87 -2.92
N HIS A 91 -2.95 -6.00 -2.52
CA HIS A 91 -2.83 -7.16 -3.40
C HIS A 91 -4.21 -7.68 -3.82
N SER A 92 -5.16 -7.75 -2.89
CA SER A 92 -6.53 -8.15 -3.20
C SER A 92 -7.16 -7.21 -4.23
N TYR A 93 -6.99 -5.92 -4.04
CA TYR A 93 -7.49 -4.90 -4.97
C TYR A 93 -6.86 -5.06 -6.35
N TYR A 94 -5.54 -5.10 -6.42
CA TYR A 94 -4.81 -5.16 -7.68
C TYR A 94 -5.12 -6.45 -8.48
N ASN A 95 -5.33 -7.56 -7.78
CA ASN A 95 -5.65 -8.82 -8.43
C ASN A 95 -7.05 -8.85 -9.04
N SER A 96 -7.96 -8.00 -8.56
CA SER A 96 -9.36 -7.99 -9.01
C SER A 96 -9.72 -6.80 -9.91
N SER A 97 -8.86 -5.78 -9.98
CA SER A 97 -9.16 -4.53 -10.69
C SER A 97 -8.03 -4.14 -11.62
N ARG A 98 -8.40 -3.58 -12.76
CA ARG A 98 -7.44 -3.05 -13.71
C ARG A 98 -7.22 -1.57 -13.42
N VAL A 99 -6.03 -1.23 -12.92
CA VAL A 99 -5.70 0.15 -12.56
C VAL A 99 -5.62 1.04 -13.82
N ASN A 100 -4.85 0.61 -14.81
CA ASN A 100 -4.72 1.35 -16.07
C ASN A 100 -5.73 0.82 -17.09
N ASP A 101 -6.85 1.51 -17.25
CA ASP A 101 -7.88 1.21 -18.23
C ASP A 101 -7.90 2.31 -19.30
N PRO A 102 -7.32 2.06 -20.48
CA PRO A 102 -7.27 3.06 -21.55
C PRO A 102 -8.64 3.52 -22.04
N SER A 103 -9.69 2.71 -21.83
CA SER A 103 -11.05 3.06 -22.21
C SER A 103 -11.69 4.07 -21.26
N ASN A 104 -11.12 4.28 -20.08
CA ASN A 104 -11.64 5.22 -19.07
C ASN A 104 -10.50 5.99 -18.40
N PRO A 105 -10.01 7.07 -19.04
CA PRO A 105 -8.88 7.82 -18.51
C PRO A 105 -9.15 8.49 -17.14
N GLN A 106 -10.38 8.90 -16.88
CA GLN A 106 -10.74 9.54 -15.61
C GLN A 106 -10.66 8.54 -14.46
N LEU A 107 -11.22 7.34 -14.65
CA LEU A 107 -11.15 6.27 -13.66
C LEU A 107 -9.70 5.84 -13.43
N THR A 108 -8.93 5.69 -14.52
CA THR A 108 -7.50 5.38 -14.44
C THR A 108 -6.77 6.38 -13.57
N ASN A 109 -7.00 7.68 -13.80
CA ASN A 109 -6.34 8.73 -13.01
C ASN A 109 -6.68 8.61 -11.52
N GLN A 110 -7.95 8.38 -11.19
CA GLN A 110 -8.39 8.23 -9.79
C GLN A 110 -7.79 6.97 -9.16
N ARG A 111 -7.71 5.87 -9.90
CA ARG A 111 -7.09 4.63 -9.42
C ARG A 111 -5.58 4.79 -9.21
N LEU A 112 -4.89 5.50 -10.10
CA LEU A 112 -3.48 5.82 -9.90
C LEU A 112 -3.27 6.67 -8.65
N GLY A 113 -4.17 7.61 -8.37
CA GLY A 113 -4.15 8.39 -7.14
C GLY A 113 -4.30 7.51 -5.90
N LEU A 114 -5.16 6.50 -5.95
CA LEU A 114 -5.32 5.55 -4.85
C LEU A 114 -4.05 4.72 -4.65
N VAL A 115 -3.42 4.25 -5.72
CA VAL A 115 -2.15 3.52 -5.64
C VAL A 115 -1.06 4.40 -5.04
N GLU A 116 -0.95 5.66 -5.48
CA GLU A 116 0.03 6.59 -4.95
C GLU A 116 -0.19 6.87 -3.46
N ALA A 117 -1.44 7.11 -3.05
CA ALA A 117 -1.77 7.32 -1.64
C ALA A 117 -1.43 6.09 -0.79
N THR A 118 -1.68 4.89 -1.30
CA THR A 118 -1.32 3.64 -0.64
C THR A 118 0.21 3.52 -0.51
N MET A 119 0.93 3.85 -1.57
CA MET A 119 2.40 3.81 -1.58
C MET A 119 3.01 4.77 -0.56
N ILE A 120 2.53 6.01 -0.51
CA ILE A 120 3.00 7.03 0.44
C ILE A 120 2.72 6.57 1.87
N THR A 121 1.53 6.07 2.14
CA THR A 121 1.14 5.57 3.46
C THR A 121 2.04 4.40 3.88
N MET A 122 2.29 3.46 2.98
CA MET A 122 3.17 2.32 3.24
C MET A 122 4.59 2.79 3.54
N LYS A 123 5.11 3.74 2.77
CA LYS A 123 6.46 4.28 2.99
C LYS A 123 6.56 4.93 4.37
N ASN A 124 5.57 5.75 4.74
CA ASN A 124 5.55 6.41 6.04
C ASN A 124 5.50 5.38 7.18
N ALA A 125 4.70 4.34 7.02
CA ALA A 125 4.59 3.27 8.02
C ALA A 125 5.91 2.49 8.16
N LEU A 126 6.54 2.14 7.03
CA LEU A 126 7.83 1.44 7.03
C LEU A 126 8.93 2.30 7.66
N ASP A 127 8.95 3.60 7.38
CA ASP A 127 9.91 4.53 8.00
C ASP A 127 9.78 4.54 9.53
N LEU A 128 8.55 4.48 10.04
CA LEU A 128 8.31 4.46 11.49
C LEU A 128 8.89 3.23 12.18
N ILE A 129 8.95 2.11 11.50
CA ILE A 129 9.48 0.85 12.06
C ILE A 129 10.92 0.57 11.60
N GLY A 130 11.55 1.52 10.90
CA GLY A 130 12.94 1.40 10.48
C GLY A 130 13.18 0.40 9.36
N VAL A 131 12.16 0.10 8.56
CA VAL A 131 12.25 -0.83 7.43
C VAL A 131 12.30 -0.05 6.12
N SER A 132 13.20 -0.43 5.22
CA SER A 132 13.34 0.25 3.93
C SER A 132 12.14 0.00 3.01
N ALA A 133 11.87 0.97 2.13
CA ALA A 133 10.85 0.90 1.10
C ALA A 133 11.53 0.84 -0.27
N PRO A 134 11.91 -0.36 -0.75
CA PRO A 134 12.70 -0.48 -1.97
C PRO A 134 11.85 -0.27 -3.23
N GLU A 135 12.43 0.42 -4.22
CA GLU A 135 11.82 0.61 -5.53
C GLU A 135 12.08 -0.57 -6.46
N LYS A 136 13.06 -1.39 -6.10
CA LYS A 136 13.46 -2.60 -6.84
C LYS A 136 13.62 -3.78 -5.90
N MET A 137 13.10 -4.89 -6.31
CA MET A 137 13.31 -6.17 -5.62
C MET A 137 13.46 -7.30 -6.62
#